data_4fd2e0b6e0c2f34e277ac40cbffbe892
#
_entry.id   4fd2e0b6e0c2f34e277ac40cbffbe892
#
_cell.length_a   1.000
_cell.length_b   1.000
_cell.length_c   1.000
_cell.angle_alpha   90.00
_cell.angle_beta   90.00
_cell.angle_gamma   90.00
#
_symmetry.space_group_name_H-M   'P 1'
#
loop_
_entity.id
_entity.type
_entity.pdbx_description
1 polymer ?
#
loop_
_entity_poly.entity_id
_entity_poly.type
_entity_poly.pdbx_seq_one_letter_code
_entity_poly.pdbx_strand_id
1 'polypeptide(L)'
;MSDSEYAARRDSPQDQVRSRLGAHLLPGGQETRFRVWSTRAAQVAVRVNGERHQMEALPGGYFELVLPVGAGSRYLFELDGQPTPDPYALFLPDGVHGEAEVVDLGTYQWQHTDWNGLPLPECAFYELHVGTFTPEGTLRAAQERLPYLRDLGVTAVQLMPLAAFPGGRGWGYDGVAMYAPFAPYGRPEDLMAFVDAAHGLGLAVFLDVVYNHFGPDGNYLLSYSPSYFTDRFHTAWGQGLDYAEEHMRRYVTGNARLWLQEYRIDGLRLDATAAMQDDSELHILRELAREVHALGGRHVLLAEDHRNEPSLVTEDGLDGIWVDDFHHEVRVTLTGEQEGYYGGFRGGAAELANVINRGWQYEGQFWNVTGEEHQRGQPADALEAPSFVYCIQNHDQVGNRALGDRLHQTDGVTLAEYRGAGTLLLTLPMTPLIFQGQEWAAGTPFPFFSDHHGELGQLVSEGRRREFAYFSSFDGENIPDPQAEETFLSAKLDWSEPERGEHARTLALYRRLLHLRRHDPVLCQRSRQFLSAGSREDGQVLWVQWRTPQGQRTLVWNLGSQPLDSLGGL
;
A
#
# COMPACT_ATOMS: atom_id res chain seq x y z
N MET A 1 10.57 -27.10 1.74
CA MET A 1 9.68 -27.64 2.81
C MET A 1 8.34 -27.99 2.20
N SER A 2 7.86 -29.23 2.38
CA SER A 2 6.55 -29.66 1.88
C SER A 2 5.41 -29.02 2.69
N ASP A 3 4.20 -28.93 2.10
CA ASP A 3 3.03 -28.38 2.80
C ASP A 3 2.67 -29.19 4.07
N SER A 4 2.97 -30.48 4.10
CA SER A 4 2.79 -31.34 5.29
C SER A 4 3.79 -31.03 6.40
N GLU A 5 5.04 -30.72 6.08
CA GLU A 5 6.07 -30.31 7.04
C GLU A 5 5.80 -28.92 7.59
N TYR A 6 5.30 -28.03 6.72
CA TYR A 6 4.86 -26.68 7.12
C TYR A 6 3.66 -26.74 8.08
N ALA A 7 2.63 -27.51 7.73
CA ALA A 7 1.46 -27.70 8.57
C ALA A 7 1.78 -28.30 9.95
N ALA A 8 2.80 -29.18 10.03
CA ALA A 8 3.23 -29.79 11.29
C ALA A 8 3.98 -28.83 12.23
N ARG A 9 4.51 -27.73 11.71
CA ARG A 9 5.17 -26.66 12.51
C ARG A 9 4.21 -25.57 12.97
N ARG A 10 2.99 -25.57 12.44
CA ARG A 10 1.99 -24.54 12.73
C ARG A 10 1.45 -24.72 14.16
N ASP A 11 1.56 -23.67 14.96
CA ASP A 11 0.84 -23.60 16.22
C ASP A 11 -0.68 -23.70 15.96
N SER A 12 -1.41 -24.40 16.81
CA SER A 12 -2.87 -24.36 16.73
C SER A 12 -3.38 -22.91 16.92
N PRO A 13 -4.57 -22.54 16.42
CA PRO A 13 -5.14 -21.21 16.68
C PRO A 13 -5.13 -20.82 18.17
N GLN A 14 -5.29 -21.80 19.07
CA GLN A 14 -5.23 -21.58 20.51
C GLN A 14 -3.79 -21.37 21.02
N ASP A 15 -2.80 -22.07 20.46
CA ASP A 15 -1.39 -21.88 20.80
C ASP A 15 -0.88 -20.56 20.26
N GLN A 16 -1.35 -20.12 19.11
CA GLN A 16 -1.01 -18.82 18.52
C GLN A 16 -1.54 -17.65 19.36
N VAL A 17 -2.76 -17.74 19.90
CA VAL A 17 -3.28 -16.75 20.86
C VAL A 17 -2.43 -16.75 22.14
N ARG A 18 -1.98 -17.92 22.59
CA ARG A 18 -1.12 -18.05 23.78
C ARG A 18 0.31 -17.55 23.56
N SER A 19 0.79 -17.55 22.30
CA SER A 19 2.16 -17.13 21.97
C SER A 19 2.29 -15.64 21.64
N ARG A 20 1.20 -14.90 21.43
CA ARG A 20 1.23 -13.47 21.11
C ARG A 20 1.99 -12.66 22.16
N LEU A 21 2.90 -11.79 21.69
CA LEU A 21 3.60 -10.81 22.50
C LEU A 21 2.76 -9.53 22.66
N GLY A 22 3.10 -8.70 23.63
CA GLY A 22 2.37 -7.48 23.98
C GLY A 22 1.34 -7.71 25.09
N ALA A 23 0.34 -6.84 25.16
CA ALA A 23 -0.75 -6.90 26.12
C ALA A 23 -2.00 -7.52 25.49
N HIS A 24 -2.51 -8.59 26.08
CA HIS A 24 -3.68 -9.31 25.57
C HIS A 24 -4.71 -9.51 26.67
N LEU A 25 -5.90 -8.98 26.42
CA LEU A 25 -7.04 -9.17 27.31
C LEU A 25 -7.46 -10.64 27.31
N LEU A 26 -7.61 -11.21 28.48
CA LEU A 26 -8.06 -12.60 28.65
C LEU A 26 -9.59 -12.71 28.58
N PRO A 27 -10.13 -13.91 28.27
CA PRO A 27 -11.56 -14.12 28.23
C PRO A 27 -12.23 -13.66 29.53
N GLY A 28 -13.27 -12.85 29.40
CA GLY A 28 -13.95 -12.21 30.54
C GLY A 28 -13.60 -10.73 30.73
N GLY A 29 -12.56 -10.23 30.05
CA GLY A 29 -12.28 -8.79 29.97
C GLY A 29 -11.78 -8.13 31.25
N GLN A 30 -11.47 -8.91 32.30
CA GLN A 30 -11.06 -8.42 33.61
C GLN A 30 -9.58 -8.59 33.90
N GLU A 31 -8.89 -9.38 33.12
CA GLU A 31 -7.47 -9.68 33.27
C GLU A 31 -6.75 -9.49 31.96
N THR A 32 -5.54 -8.94 32.02
CA THR A 32 -4.64 -8.76 30.88
C THR A 32 -3.36 -9.53 31.08
N ARG A 33 -2.97 -10.33 30.10
CA ARG A 33 -1.66 -10.96 30.02
C ARG A 33 -0.71 -10.02 29.29
N PHE A 34 0.39 -9.68 29.95
CA PHE A 34 1.54 -8.97 29.40
C PHE A 34 2.63 -9.98 29.12
N ARG A 35 3.12 -10.04 27.88
CA ARG A 35 4.15 -10.97 27.46
C ARG A 35 5.17 -10.30 26.56
N VAL A 36 6.44 -10.51 26.85
CA VAL A 36 7.57 -9.91 26.14
C VAL A 36 8.60 -10.99 25.80
N TRP A 37 9.23 -10.88 24.65
CA TRP A 37 10.45 -11.60 24.33
C TRP A 37 11.62 -10.63 24.25
N SER A 38 12.68 -10.92 25.01
CA SER A 38 13.90 -10.13 25.00
C SER A 38 15.11 -11.04 25.19
N THR A 39 16.12 -10.85 24.33
CA THR A 39 17.43 -11.49 24.47
C THR A 39 18.44 -10.58 25.17
N ARG A 40 18.06 -9.35 25.48
CA ARG A 40 18.91 -8.32 26.09
C ARG A 40 18.65 -8.14 27.59
N ALA A 41 17.38 -8.06 27.96
CA ALA A 41 17.00 -7.72 29.32
C ALA A 41 17.24 -8.87 30.30
N ALA A 42 17.87 -8.59 31.41
CA ALA A 42 17.98 -9.50 32.53
C ALA A 42 16.70 -9.52 33.40
N GLN A 43 15.99 -8.40 33.44
CA GLN A 43 14.74 -8.22 34.16
C GLN A 43 13.77 -7.38 33.34
N VAL A 44 12.50 -7.77 33.36
CA VAL A 44 11.43 -7.00 32.72
C VAL A 44 10.35 -6.73 33.76
N ALA A 45 9.86 -5.49 33.76
CA ALA A 45 8.67 -5.11 34.51
C ALA A 45 7.66 -4.47 33.53
N VAL A 46 6.41 -4.43 33.93
CA VAL A 46 5.38 -3.63 33.29
C VAL A 46 4.86 -2.58 34.26
N ARG A 47 4.78 -1.35 33.82
CA ARG A 47 4.08 -0.29 34.55
C ARG A 47 2.67 -0.22 33.98
N VAL A 48 1.66 -0.38 34.83
CA VAL A 48 0.25 -0.30 34.44
C VAL A 48 -0.44 0.75 35.29
N ASN A 49 -1.05 1.75 34.65
CA ASN A 49 -1.70 2.87 35.33
C ASN A 49 -0.79 3.56 36.36
N GLY A 50 0.52 3.61 36.08
CA GLY A 50 1.54 4.20 36.94
C GLY A 50 2.16 3.24 38.01
N GLU A 51 1.57 2.07 38.24
CA GLU A 51 2.09 1.08 39.16
C GLU A 51 3.04 0.09 38.47
N ARG A 52 4.20 -0.17 39.10
CA ARG A 52 5.23 -1.06 38.57
C ARG A 52 5.04 -2.49 39.05
N HIS A 53 5.00 -3.45 38.12
CA HIS A 53 4.87 -4.87 38.43
C HIS A 53 6.02 -5.66 37.79
N GLN A 54 6.72 -6.48 38.57
CA GLN A 54 7.79 -7.35 38.06
C GLN A 54 7.21 -8.51 37.29
N MET A 55 7.73 -8.78 36.10
CA MET A 55 7.32 -9.92 35.27
C MET A 55 8.15 -11.16 35.61
N GLU A 56 7.54 -12.35 35.47
CA GLU A 56 8.19 -13.62 35.64
C GLU A 56 9.03 -13.98 34.42
N ALA A 57 10.29 -14.36 34.60
CA ALA A 57 11.15 -14.84 33.54
C ALA A 57 10.83 -16.30 33.21
N LEU A 58 10.60 -16.56 31.91
CA LEU A 58 10.31 -17.88 31.34
C LEU A 58 11.47 -18.34 30.45
N PRO A 59 11.59 -19.65 30.15
CA PRO A 59 12.61 -20.16 29.24
C PRO A 59 12.55 -19.49 27.86
N GLY A 60 13.70 -19.34 27.19
CA GLY A 60 13.79 -18.82 25.83
C GLY A 60 13.75 -17.29 25.72
N GLY A 61 13.97 -16.57 26.83
CA GLY A 61 14.00 -15.09 26.82
C GLY A 61 12.61 -14.45 26.92
N TYR A 62 11.60 -15.20 27.31
CA TYR A 62 10.25 -14.67 27.53
C TYR A 62 10.08 -14.16 28.96
N PHE A 63 9.24 -13.14 29.09
CA PHE A 63 8.77 -12.62 30.37
C PHE A 63 7.25 -12.48 30.31
N GLU A 64 6.56 -12.87 31.36
CA GLU A 64 5.10 -12.87 31.41
C GLU A 64 4.55 -12.43 32.73
N LEU A 65 3.40 -11.79 32.72
CA LEU A 65 2.63 -11.45 33.92
C LEU A 65 1.14 -11.30 33.54
N VAL A 66 0.26 -11.78 34.42
CA VAL A 66 -1.18 -11.53 34.32
C VAL A 66 -1.58 -10.58 35.45
N LEU A 67 -2.29 -9.52 35.11
CA LEU A 67 -2.80 -8.54 36.07
C LEU A 67 -4.32 -8.40 35.93
N PRO A 68 -5.02 -8.10 37.04
CA PRO A 68 -6.47 -7.86 37.04
C PRO A 68 -6.81 -6.44 36.52
N VAL A 69 -6.48 -6.19 35.25
CA VAL A 69 -6.71 -4.91 34.57
C VAL A 69 -7.38 -5.18 33.22
N GLY A 70 -8.33 -4.34 32.88
CA GLY A 70 -9.15 -4.44 31.67
C GLY A 70 -8.73 -3.47 30.57
N ALA A 71 -9.53 -3.43 29.50
CA ALA A 71 -9.40 -2.47 28.40
C ALA A 71 -9.41 -1.03 28.91
N GLY A 72 -8.65 -0.15 28.22
CA GLY A 72 -8.44 1.24 28.60
C GLY A 72 -7.28 1.44 29.58
N SER A 73 -6.71 0.37 30.16
CA SER A 73 -5.54 0.49 31.02
C SER A 73 -4.31 0.90 30.22
N ARG A 74 -3.56 1.90 30.75
CA ARG A 74 -2.34 2.40 30.13
C ARG A 74 -1.14 1.61 30.64
N TYR A 75 -0.23 1.23 29.75
CA TYR A 75 0.94 0.45 30.15
C TYR A 75 2.20 0.81 29.38
N LEU A 76 3.35 0.52 30.01
CA LEU A 76 4.68 0.66 29.43
C LEU A 76 5.58 -0.43 30.02
N PHE A 77 6.39 -1.07 29.18
CA PHE A 77 7.38 -2.02 29.68
C PHE A 77 8.62 -1.30 30.23
N GLU A 78 9.33 -1.95 31.11
CA GLU A 78 10.64 -1.54 31.64
C GLU A 78 11.63 -2.68 31.44
N LEU A 79 12.62 -2.46 30.57
CA LEU A 79 13.72 -3.40 30.34
C LEU A 79 14.93 -2.96 31.20
N ASP A 80 15.33 -3.76 32.18
CA ASP A 80 16.38 -3.42 33.15
C ASP A 80 16.22 -2.02 33.77
N GLY A 81 14.96 -1.63 34.02
CA GLY A 81 14.58 -0.34 34.62
C GLY A 81 14.47 0.81 33.61
N GLN A 82 14.68 0.57 32.30
CA GLN A 82 14.49 1.58 31.25
C GLN A 82 13.08 1.48 30.69
N PRO A 83 12.29 2.57 30.72
CA PRO A 83 10.99 2.62 30.06
C PRO A 83 11.12 2.34 28.56
N THR A 84 10.35 1.39 28.05
CA THR A 84 10.45 0.93 26.66
C THR A 84 9.05 0.66 26.09
N PRO A 85 8.59 1.44 25.09
CA PRO A 85 7.32 1.21 24.42
C PRO A 85 7.19 -0.20 23.85
N ASP A 86 5.96 -0.68 23.76
CA ASP A 86 5.63 -2.02 23.27
C ASP A 86 5.52 -2.02 21.74
N PRO A 87 6.38 -2.72 20.99
CA PRO A 87 6.29 -2.83 19.54
C PRO A 87 5.08 -3.65 19.04
N TYR A 88 4.42 -4.38 19.95
CA TYR A 88 3.19 -5.15 19.67
C TYR A 88 1.92 -4.46 20.17
N ALA A 89 2.02 -3.20 20.60
CA ALA A 89 0.88 -2.42 21.08
C ALA A 89 -0.22 -2.35 20.02
N LEU A 90 -1.48 -2.53 20.44
CA LEU A 90 -2.66 -2.39 19.56
C LEU A 90 -3.13 -0.93 19.45
N PHE A 91 -2.71 -0.06 20.36
CA PHE A 91 -3.00 1.37 20.31
C PHE A 91 -1.98 2.17 21.13
N LEU A 92 -1.52 3.28 20.55
CA LEU A 92 -0.54 4.20 21.11
C LEU A 92 -1.14 5.62 21.11
N PRO A 93 -2.01 5.95 22.06
CA PRO A 93 -2.76 7.21 22.05
C PRO A 93 -1.89 8.46 22.20
N ASP A 94 -0.69 8.32 22.79
CA ASP A 94 0.29 9.40 22.97
C ASP A 94 1.48 9.29 21.99
N GLY A 95 1.29 8.53 20.89
CA GLY A 95 2.31 8.30 19.89
C GLY A 95 3.33 7.22 20.26
N VAL A 96 4.28 6.99 19.36
CA VAL A 96 5.20 5.82 19.39
C VAL A 96 6.16 5.79 20.56
N HIS A 97 6.37 6.91 21.24
CA HIS A 97 7.23 7.03 22.43
C HIS A 97 6.44 6.95 23.74
N GLY A 98 5.10 6.89 23.66
CA GLY A 98 4.20 6.95 24.80
C GLY A 98 3.84 5.59 25.38
N GLU A 99 2.95 5.65 26.39
CA GLU A 99 2.31 4.46 26.93
C GLU A 99 1.31 3.89 25.94
N ALA A 100 1.29 2.57 25.84
CA ALA A 100 0.26 1.84 25.10
C ALA A 100 -1.04 1.72 25.92
N GLU A 101 -2.13 1.43 25.25
CA GLU A 101 -3.43 1.14 25.85
C GLU A 101 -3.83 -0.31 25.60
N VAL A 102 -4.34 -0.99 26.61
CA VAL A 102 -4.96 -2.32 26.48
C VAL A 102 -6.26 -2.17 25.70
N VAL A 103 -6.36 -2.82 24.54
CA VAL A 103 -7.52 -2.75 23.64
C VAL A 103 -8.26 -4.08 23.64
N ASP A 104 -9.59 -4.03 23.64
CA ASP A 104 -10.47 -5.18 23.39
C ASP A 104 -11.09 -5.08 22.00
N LEU A 105 -10.42 -5.66 21.00
CA LEU A 105 -10.96 -5.70 19.64
C LEU A 105 -12.22 -6.56 19.50
N GLY A 106 -12.46 -7.49 20.45
CA GLY A 106 -13.63 -8.39 20.44
C GLY A 106 -14.94 -7.71 20.83
N THR A 107 -14.91 -6.49 21.36
CA THR A 107 -16.14 -5.76 21.75
C THR A 107 -16.85 -5.09 20.57
N TYR A 108 -16.18 -4.92 19.44
CA TYR A 108 -16.80 -4.33 18.26
C TYR A 108 -17.90 -5.25 17.69
N GLN A 109 -19.09 -4.70 17.45
CA GLN A 109 -20.23 -5.44 16.94
C GLN A 109 -20.36 -5.25 15.44
N TRP A 110 -19.77 -6.16 14.67
CA TRP A 110 -19.83 -6.17 13.21
C TRP A 110 -21.28 -6.29 12.73
N GLN A 111 -21.68 -5.40 11.83
CA GLN A 111 -23.03 -5.37 11.25
C GLN A 111 -23.13 -6.22 9.97
N HIS A 112 -22.03 -6.30 9.21
CA HIS A 112 -21.99 -6.98 7.91
C HIS A 112 -21.12 -8.26 8.00
N THR A 113 -21.66 -9.26 8.73
CA THR A 113 -20.96 -10.52 9.01
C THR A 113 -20.99 -11.53 7.86
N ASP A 114 -21.83 -11.31 6.86
CA ASP A 114 -21.98 -12.12 5.64
C ASP A 114 -21.00 -11.73 4.53
N TRP A 115 -20.25 -10.63 4.71
CA TRP A 115 -19.20 -10.23 3.79
C TRP A 115 -18.06 -11.27 3.74
N ASN A 116 -17.61 -11.63 2.52
CA ASN A 116 -16.60 -12.66 2.30
C ASN A 116 -15.51 -12.22 1.29
N GLY A 117 -15.26 -10.92 1.19
CA GLY A 117 -14.24 -10.35 0.30
C GLY A 117 -14.63 -10.37 -1.19
N LEU A 118 -13.78 -9.75 -2.00
CA LEU A 118 -13.88 -9.73 -3.46
C LEU A 118 -12.66 -10.43 -4.07
N PRO A 119 -12.83 -11.24 -5.14
CA PRO A 119 -11.69 -11.75 -5.88
C PRO A 119 -11.04 -10.62 -6.68
N LEU A 120 -9.72 -10.68 -6.86
CA LEU A 120 -8.94 -9.65 -7.56
C LEU A 120 -9.51 -9.25 -8.94
N PRO A 121 -10.05 -10.16 -9.79
CA PRO A 121 -10.66 -9.78 -11.06
C PRO A 121 -11.87 -8.84 -10.96
N GLU A 122 -12.53 -8.78 -9.81
CA GLU A 122 -13.66 -7.89 -9.55
C GLU A 122 -13.22 -6.55 -8.93
N CYS A 123 -11.95 -6.42 -8.56
CA CYS A 123 -11.42 -5.21 -7.96
C CYS A 123 -11.20 -4.09 -8.99
N ALA A 124 -11.60 -2.90 -8.60
CA ALA A 124 -11.19 -1.61 -9.15
C ALA A 124 -10.84 -0.73 -7.95
N PHE A 125 -9.55 -0.50 -7.76
CA PHE A 125 -9.03 0.14 -6.56
C PHE A 125 -9.17 1.65 -6.57
N TYR A 126 -9.41 2.19 -5.38
CA TYR A 126 -9.29 3.60 -5.08
C TYR A 126 -8.29 3.77 -3.92
N GLU A 127 -7.10 4.23 -4.23
CA GLU A 127 -6.06 4.50 -3.26
C GLU A 127 -6.30 5.84 -2.57
N LEU A 128 -6.26 5.85 -1.24
CA LEU A 128 -6.39 7.08 -0.46
C LEU A 128 -5.45 7.14 0.75
N HIS A 129 -5.06 8.37 1.09
CA HIS A 129 -4.37 8.71 2.31
C HIS A 129 -5.36 9.31 3.32
N VAL A 130 -5.57 8.65 4.45
CA VAL A 130 -6.60 9.04 5.44
C VAL A 130 -6.45 10.51 5.87
N GLY A 131 -5.23 10.95 6.14
CA GLY A 131 -4.95 12.32 6.62
C GLY A 131 -5.25 13.44 5.63
N THR A 132 -5.34 13.13 4.31
CA THR A 132 -5.56 14.16 3.26
C THR A 132 -6.83 13.94 2.44
N PHE A 133 -7.50 12.80 2.61
CA PHE A 133 -8.72 12.49 1.86
C PHE A 133 -9.89 13.41 2.20
N THR A 134 -9.97 13.82 3.48
CA THR A 134 -10.98 14.76 3.96
C THR A 134 -10.31 15.93 4.69
N PRO A 135 -11.00 17.08 4.87
CA PRO A 135 -10.48 18.19 5.66
C PRO A 135 -10.09 17.77 7.09
N GLU A 136 -10.87 16.89 7.72
CA GLU A 136 -10.64 16.40 9.08
C GLU A 136 -9.43 15.45 9.14
N GLY A 137 -9.21 14.63 8.10
CA GLY A 137 -8.11 13.70 8.01
C GLY A 137 -8.22 12.52 8.98
N THR A 138 -9.44 12.00 9.19
CA THR A 138 -9.72 10.89 10.10
C THR A 138 -10.47 9.75 9.40
N LEU A 139 -10.37 8.53 9.96
CA LEU A 139 -11.11 7.36 9.47
C LEU A 139 -12.62 7.60 9.50
N ARG A 140 -13.12 8.28 10.53
CA ARG A 140 -14.55 8.62 10.65
C ARG A 140 -15.01 9.54 9.51
N ALA A 141 -14.25 10.58 9.20
CA ALA A 141 -14.57 11.48 8.10
C ALA A 141 -14.43 10.79 6.73
N ALA A 142 -13.42 9.92 6.57
CA ALA A 142 -13.27 9.09 5.38
C ALA A 142 -14.44 8.11 5.20
N GLN A 143 -14.97 7.53 6.28
CA GLN A 143 -16.15 6.67 6.28
C GLN A 143 -17.38 7.38 5.69
N GLU A 144 -17.56 8.66 5.98
CA GLU A 144 -18.68 9.47 5.43
C GLU A 144 -18.59 9.62 3.90
N ARG A 145 -17.40 9.40 3.30
CA ARG A 145 -17.17 9.46 1.85
C ARG A 145 -17.30 8.11 1.14
N LEU A 146 -17.46 7.00 1.86
CA LEU A 146 -17.64 5.68 1.23
C LEU A 146 -18.85 5.60 0.27
N PRO A 147 -20.02 6.21 0.55
CA PRO A 147 -21.10 6.26 -0.43
C PRO A 147 -20.71 6.93 -1.76
N TYR A 148 -19.88 7.97 -1.73
CA TYR A 148 -19.36 8.59 -2.95
C TYR A 148 -18.50 7.61 -3.75
N LEU A 149 -17.61 6.84 -3.11
CA LEU A 149 -16.77 5.85 -3.77
C LEU A 149 -17.58 4.72 -4.39
N ARG A 150 -18.60 4.23 -3.68
CA ARG A 150 -19.57 3.28 -4.26
C ARG A 150 -20.25 3.87 -5.51
N ASP A 151 -20.72 5.11 -5.45
CA ASP A 151 -21.44 5.78 -6.54
C ASP A 151 -20.50 6.18 -7.70
N LEU A 152 -19.21 6.33 -7.44
CA LEU A 152 -18.17 6.42 -8.46
C LEU A 152 -18.09 5.12 -9.26
N GLY A 153 -18.24 3.97 -8.60
CA GLY A 153 -18.23 2.65 -9.21
C GLY A 153 -16.97 1.83 -8.97
N VAL A 154 -16.07 2.29 -8.09
CA VAL A 154 -14.96 1.46 -7.59
C VAL A 154 -15.49 0.35 -6.69
N THR A 155 -14.72 -0.70 -6.48
CA THR A 155 -15.14 -1.87 -5.72
C THR A 155 -14.21 -2.17 -4.54
N ALA A 156 -13.07 -1.54 -4.51
CA ALA A 156 -12.09 -1.71 -3.44
C ALA A 156 -11.48 -0.34 -3.07
N VAL A 157 -11.30 -0.12 -1.78
CA VAL A 157 -10.57 1.02 -1.22
C VAL A 157 -9.23 0.51 -0.72
N GLN A 158 -8.13 1.14 -1.14
CA GLN A 158 -6.81 0.86 -0.63
C GLN A 158 -6.33 2.01 0.23
N LEU A 159 -6.11 1.73 1.51
CA LEU A 159 -5.59 2.70 2.47
C LEU A 159 -4.06 2.70 2.39
N MET A 160 -3.45 3.88 2.27
CA MET A 160 -2.02 4.04 2.53
C MET A 160 -1.69 3.62 3.97
N PRO A 161 -0.41 3.36 4.33
CA PRO A 161 -0.08 2.71 5.58
C PRO A 161 -0.70 3.36 6.83
N LEU A 162 -1.23 2.52 7.71
CA LEU A 162 -1.87 2.93 8.96
C LEU A 162 -1.03 2.64 10.21
N ALA A 163 0.07 1.88 10.09
CA ALA A 163 0.92 1.56 11.23
C ALA A 163 1.45 2.84 11.90
N ALA A 164 1.46 2.88 13.23
CA ALA A 164 1.85 4.07 13.96
C ALA A 164 3.30 4.48 13.66
N PHE A 165 3.49 5.76 13.38
CA PHE A 165 4.76 6.42 13.08
C PHE A 165 4.92 7.68 13.95
N PRO A 166 6.13 8.27 14.05
CA PRO A 166 6.36 9.47 14.87
C PRO A 166 5.71 10.72 14.27
N GLY A 167 5.40 11.69 15.12
CA GLY A 167 4.78 12.96 14.74
C GLY A 167 3.27 12.89 14.59
N GLY A 168 2.68 13.93 14.02
CA GLY A 168 1.23 14.09 13.84
C GLY A 168 0.75 13.93 12.39
N ARG A 169 1.66 13.79 11.42
CA ARG A 169 1.37 13.68 9.98
C ARG A 169 2.49 12.97 9.23
N GLY A 170 2.17 12.28 8.17
CA GLY A 170 3.13 11.55 7.32
C GLY A 170 2.41 10.66 6.33
N TRP A 171 3.12 10.17 5.33
CA TRP A 171 2.57 9.21 4.38
C TRP A 171 2.30 7.83 5.00
N GLY A 172 2.99 7.51 6.13
CA GLY A 172 2.86 6.24 6.83
C GLY A 172 3.97 5.22 6.57
N TYR A 173 4.92 5.51 5.68
CA TYR A 173 6.05 4.60 5.38
C TYR A 173 7.17 4.66 6.43
N ASP A 174 7.07 5.54 7.42
CA ASP A 174 7.93 5.58 8.61
C ASP A 174 7.36 4.79 9.79
N GLY A 175 6.52 3.77 9.54
CA GLY A 175 5.87 2.96 10.55
C GLY A 175 6.87 2.23 11.46
N VAL A 176 6.62 2.23 12.77
CA VAL A 176 7.49 1.61 13.80
C VAL A 176 6.74 0.73 14.80
N ALA A 177 5.43 0.89 14.90
CA ALA A 177 4.57 0.03 15.70
C ALA A 177 3.47 -0.56 14.80
N MET A 178 3.81 -1.66 14.12
CA MET A 178 3.03 -2.22 13.00
C MET A 178 1.63 -2.71 13.43
N TYR A 179 1.42 -2.97 14.72
CA TYR A 179 0.17 -3.50 15.25
C TYR A 179 -0.83 -2.41 15.67
N ALA A 180 -0.38 -1.16 15.81
CA ALA A 180 -1.22 -0.03 16.22
C ALA A 180 -1.60 0.84 15.02
N PRO A 181 -2.89 1.14 14.79
CA PRO A 181 -3.29 2.20 13.89
C PRO A 181 -2.75 3.55 14.38
N PHE A 182 -2.37 4.43 13.45
CA PHE A 182 -1.88 5.77 13.75
C PHE A 182 -2.96 6.60 14.47
N ALA A 183 -2.71 6.97 15.73
CA ALA A 183 -3.70 7.57 16.61
C ALA A 183 -4.39 8.84 16.07
N PRO A 184 -3.72 9.75 15.35
CA PRO A 184 -4.37 10.90 14.72
C PRO A 184 -5.46 10.54 13.71
N TYR A 185 -5.44 9.36 13.11
CA TYR A 185 -6.52 8.91 12.20
C TYR A 185 -7.75 8.40 12.94
N GLY A 186 -7.62 8.03 14.20
CA GLY A 186 -8.67 7.51 15.05
C GLY A 186 -8.22 6.32 15.90
N ARG A 187 -9.16 5.75 16.62
CA ARG A 187 -8.95 4.56 17.45
C ARG A 187 -9.10 3.27 16.65
N PRO A 188 -8.67 2.12 17.18
CA PRO A 188 -8.93 0.82 16.58
C PRO A 188 -10.39 0.59 16.17
N GLU A 189 -11.34 1.02 17.01
CA GLU A 189 -12.78 0.88 16.74
C GLU A 189 -13.24 1.76 15.56
N ASP A 190 -12.60 2.90 15.31
CA ASP A 190 -12.91 3.76 14.16
C ASP A 190 -12.48 3.07 12.84
N LEU A 191 -11.35 2.32 12.85
CA LEU A 191 -10.96 1.50 11.70
C LEU A 191 -11.93 0.35 11.46
N MET A 192 -12.35 -0.34 12.53
CA MET A 192 -13.37 -1.40 12.42
C MET A 192 -14.68 -0.86 11.85
N ALA A 193 -15.11 0.33 12.30
CA ALA A 193 -16.32 0.98 11.80
C ALA A 193 -16.20 1.38 10.33
N PHE A 194 -15.03 1.86 9.91
CA PHE A 194 -14.75 2.16 8.50
C PHE A 194 -14.87 0.91 7.62
N VAL A 195 -14.23 -0.20 8.04
CA VAL A 195 -14.26 -1.48 7.30
C VAL A 195 -15.68 -2.04 7.23
N ASP A 196 -16.39 -2.07 8.35
CA ASP A 196 -17.77 -2.55 8.41
C ASP A 196 -18.71 -1.74 7.50
N ALA A 197 -18.57 -0.40 7.51
CA ALA A 197 -19.34 0.47 6.63
C ALA A 197 -19.01 0.26 5.15
N ALA A 198 -17.74 0.03 4.82
CA ALA A 198 -17.31 -0.28 3.45
C ALA A 198 -17.94 -1.60 2.97
N HIS A 199 -17.87 -2.65 3.78
CA HIS A 199 -18.49 -3.94 3.49
C HIS A 199 -20.01 -3.82 3.27
N GLY A 200 -20.69 -3.01 4.08
CA GLY A 200 -22.12 -2.72 3.91
C GLY A 200 -22.48 -2.02 2.60
N LEU A 201 -21.51 -1.38 1.97
CA LEU A 201 -21.64 -0.74 0.65
C LEU A 201 -21.15 -1.64 -0.49
N GLY A 202 -20.65 -2.83 -0.20
CA GLY A 202 -20.08 -3.75 -1.18
C GLY A 202 -18.68 -3.33 -1.64
N LEU A 203 -17.95 -2.59 -0.81
CA LEU A 203 -16.57 -2.17 -1.04
C LEU A 203 -15.61 -3.03 -0.21
N ALA A 204 -14.64 -3.65 -0.85
CA ALA A 204 -13.52 -4.29 -0.17
C ALA A 204 -12.55 -3.23 0.37
N VAL A 205 -11.84 -3.54 1.45
CA VAL A 205 -10.82 -2.67 2.04
C VAL A 205 -9.47 -3.35 1.99
N PHE A 206 -8.51 -2.68 1.41
CA PHE A 206 -7.12 -3.11 1.33
C PHE A 206 -6.24 -2.17 2.16
N LEU A 207 -5.18 -2.71 2.71
CA LEU A 207 -4.21 -1.94 3.49
C LEU A 207 -2.82 -2.09 2.87
N ASP A 208 -2.14 -0.97 2.72
CA ASP A 208 -0.72 -0.93 2.41
C ASP A 208 0.09 -1.20 3.67
N VAL A 209 0.99 -2.19 3.63
CA VAL A 209 1.81 -2.61 4.75
C VAL A 209 3.29 -2.62 4.40
N VAL A 210 4.09 -2.09 5.32
CA VAL A 210 5.53 -1.92 5.17
C VAL A 210 6.24 -3.02 5.95
N TYR A 211 6.64 -4.09 5.28
CA TYR A 211 7.36 -5.20 5.92
C TYR A 211 8.83 -5.29 5.48
N ASN A 212 9.30 -4.36 4.69
CA ASN A 212 10.69 -4.31 4.22
C ASN A 212 11.63 -3.52 5.13
N HIS A 213 11.10 -2.60 5.95
CA HIS A 213 11.88 -1.76 6.86
C HIS A 213 11.02 -1.22 8.01
N PHE A 214 11.65 -0.55 8.96
CA PHE A 214 11.02 0.28 9.99
C PHE A 214 11.50 1.72 9.86
N GLY A 215 10.66 2.66 10.28
CA GLY A 215 11.03 4.06 10.36
C GLY A 215 12.23 4.32 11.27
N PRO A 216 12.92 5.46 11.10
CA PRO A 216 14.16 5.77 11.80
C PRO A 216 13.97 6.22 13.25
N ASP A 217 12.76 6.58 13.66
CA ASP A 217 12.45 7.09 15.00
C ASP A 217 11.28 6.33 15.62
N GLY A 218 11.44 5.86 16.86
CA GLY A 218 10.42 5.11 17.59
C GLY A 218 10.44 3.59 17.38
N ASN A 219 11.40 3.03 16.64
CA ASN A 219 11.59 1.59 16.52
C ASN A 219 12.27 1.01 17.77
N TYR A 220 11.48 0.41 18.64
CA TYR A 220 11.96 -0.17 19.90
C TYR A 220 12.30 -1.65 19.81
N LEU A 221 12.10 -2.36 18.68
CA LEU A 221 12.44 -3.78 18.58
C LEU A 221 13.89 -4.08 18.93
N LEU A 222 14.85 -3.22 18.53
CA LEU A 222 16.27 -3.34 18.88
C LEU A 222 16.53 -3.29 20.38
N SER A 223 15.69 -2.61 21.17
CA SER A 223 15.80 -2.55 22.62
C SER A 223 15.43 -3.89 23.25
N TYR A 224 14.51 -4.63 22.64
CA TYR A 224 14.11 -5.97 23.07
C TYR A 224 15.12 -7.03 22.61
N SER A 225 15.47 -7.06 21.34
CA SER A 225 16.44 -8.01 20.81
C SER A 225 17.11 -7.48 19.53
N PRO A 226 18.44 -7.56 19.42
CA PRO A 226 19.12 -7.26 18.16
C PRO A 226 18.82 -8.28 17.06
N SER A 227 18.35 -9.50 17.43
CA SER A 227 18.07 -10.58 16.47
C SER A 227 16.92 -10.30 15.53
N TYR A 228 16.12 -9.25 15.76
CA TYR A 228 15.12 -8.81 14.78
C TYR A 228 15.75 -8.26 13.50
N PHE A 229 17.03 -7.86 13.55
CA PHE A 229 17.73 -7.19 12.45
C PHE A 229 19.03 -7.90 12.11
N THR A 230 19.51 -7.72 10.89
CA THR A 230 20.74 -8.33 10.40
C THR A 230 21.62 -7.33 9.64
N ASP A 231 22.95 -7.49 9.79
CA ASP A 231 23.93 -6.77 8.98
C ASP A 231 24.24 -7.47 7.64
N ARG A 232 23.62 -8.64 7.37
CA ARG A 232 23.78 -9.34 6.08
C ARG A 232 23.15 -8.57 4.94
N PHE A 233 22.10 -7.83 5.22
CA PHE A 233 21.36 -7.01 4.28
C PHE A 233 21.28 -5.58 4.79
N HIS A 234 21.37 -4.64 3.88
CA HIS A 234 21.20 -3.21 4.17
C HIS A 234 20.10 -2.63 3.30
N THR A 235 19.29 -1.79 3.89
CA THR A 235 18.26 -1.00 3.21
C THR A 235 18.64 0.48 3.26
N ALA A 236 17.91 1.33 2.54
CA ALA A 236 18.08 2.77 2.63
C ALA A 236 17.84 3.32 4.07
N TRP A 237 17.14 2.54 4.91
CA TRP A 237 16.81 2.88 6.30
C TRP A 237 17.72 2.22 7.35
N GLY A 238 18.74 1.47 6.93
CA GLY A 238 19.72 0.83 7.82
C GLY A 238 19.76 -0.68 7.70
N GLN A 239 19.92 -1.37 8.85
CA GLN A 239 19.96 -2.83 8.91
C GLN A 239 18.70 -3.45 8.32
N GLY A 240 18.85 -4.55 7.58
CA GLY A 240 17.73 -5.33 7.08
C GLY A 240 17.01 -6.10 8.20
N LEU A 241 15.75 -6.45 7.97
CA LEU A 241 14.99 -7.34 8.87
C LEU A 241 15.56 -8.76 8.76
N ASP A 242 15.77 -9.44 9.88
CA ASP A 242 16.30 -10.81 9.88
C ASP A 242 15.16 -11.84 9.76
N TYR A 243 14.81 -12.18 8.56
CA TYR A 243 13.82 -13.22 8.30
C TYR A 243 14.32 -14.66 8.55
N ALA A 244 15.60 -14.87 8.91
CA ALA A 244 16.06 -16.12 9.49
C ALA A 244 15.66 -16.25 10.97
N GLU A 245 15.34 -15.13 11.64
CA GLU A 245 14.86 -15.12 13.03
C GLU A 245 13.34 -15.37 13.07
N GLU A 246 12.94 -16.44 13.77
CA GLU A 246 11.54 -16.84 13.88
C GLU A 246 10.62 -15.74 14.45
N HIS A 247 11.13 -14.94 15.43
CA HIS A 247 10.35 -13.86 16.03
C HIS A 247 10.07 -12.72 15.04
N MET A 248 10.98 -12.43 14.10
CA MET A 248 10.71 -11.47 13.04
C MET A 248 9.65 -12.01 12.06
N ARG A 249 9.76 -13.27 11.65
CA ARG A 249 8.73 -13.90 10.79
C ARG A 249 7.36 -13.87 11.46
N ARG A 250 7.30 -14.24 12.75
CA ARG A 250 6.05 -14.19 13.54
C ARG A 250 5.53 -12.78 13.76
N TYR A 251 6.42 -11.78 13.83
CA TYR A 251 6.02 -10.38 13.90
C TYR A 251 5.25 -9.97 12.63
N VAL A 252 5.79 -10.27 11.47
CA VAL A 252 5.18 -9.92 10.16
C VAL A 252 3.92 -10.74 9.90
N THR A 253 3.97 -12.07 10.00
CA THR A 253 2.82 -12.94 9.74
C THR A 253 1.69 -12.72 10.75
N GLY A 254 2.03 -12.47 12.02
CA GLY A 254 1.07 -12.12 13.08
C GLY A 254 0.40 -10.77 12.83
N ASN A 255 1.15 -9.80 12.30
CA ASN A 255 0.60 -8.50 11.93
C ASN A 255 -0.37 -8.61 10.74
N ALA A 256 -0.01 -9.34 9.70
CA ALA A 256 -0.92 -9.60 8.58
C ALA A 256 -2.23 -10.25 9.06
N ARG A 257 -2.16 -11.23 9.97
CA ARG A 257 -3.34 -11.84 10.58
C ARG A 257 -4.19 -10.86 11.37
N LEU A 258 -3.57 -9.96 12.14
CA LEU A 258 -4.28 -8.91 12.87
C LEU A 258 -5.14 -8.09 11.91
N TRP A 259 -4.56 -7.59 10.83
CA TRP A 259 -5.29 -6.79 9.85
C TRP A 259 -6.42 -7.58 9.17
N LEU A 260 -6.15 -8.80 8.74
CA LEU A 260 -7.11 -9.61 7.97
C LEU A 260 -8.21 -10.24 8.84
N GLN A 261 -7.92 -10.66 10.07
CA GLN A 261 -8.90 -11.38 10.91
C GLN A 261 -9.60 -10.46 11.91
N GLU A 262 -8.84 -9.62 12.64
CA GLU A 262 -9.41 -8.79 13.69
C GLU A 262 -10.05 -7.50 13.12
N TYR A 263 -9.35 -6.84 12.18
CA TYR A 263 -9.89 -5.65 11.48
C TYR A 263 -10.68 -5.99 10.22
N ARG A 264 -10.72 -7.27 9.80
CA ARG A 264 -11.41 -7.75 8.60
C ARG A 264 -11.04 -7.02 7.32
N ILE A 265 -9.78 -6.62 7.19
CA ILE A 265 -9.22 -6.12 5.94
C ILE A 265 -9.25 -7.25 4.90
N ASP A 266 -9.61 -6.94 3.65
CA ASP A 266 -9.80 -7.93 2.58
C ASP A 266 -8.51 -8.32 1.88
N GLY A 267 -7.49 -7.47 1.92
CA GLY A 267 -6.21 -7.76 1.30
C GLY A 267 -5.12 -6.78 1.70
N LEU A 268 -3.87 -7.13 1.39
CA LEU A 268 -2.70 -6.31 1.68
C LEU A 268 -1.95 -6.00 0.39
N ARG A 269 -1.48 -4.76 0.27
CA ARG A 269 -0.42 -4.38 -0.67
C ARG A 269 0.89 -4.38 0.12
N LEU A 270 1.83 -5.17 -0.32
CA LEU A 270 3.15 -5.31 0.32
C LEU A 270 4.11 -4.31 -0.33
N ASP A 271 4.54 -3.33 0.46
CA ASP A 271 5.48 -2.30 0.06
C ASP A 271 6.85 -2.87 -0.27
N ALA A 272 7.45 -2.42 -1.38
CA ALA A 272 8.81 -2.70 -1.80
C ALA A 272 9.24 -4.16 -1.59
N THR A 273 8.52 -5.12 -2.15
CA THR A 273 8.81 -6.56 -1.96
C THR A 273 10.21 -6.94 -2.44
N ALA A 274 10.78 -6.20 -3.40
CA ALA A 274 12.17 -6.34 -3.83
C ALA A 274 13.20 -6.08 -2.70
N ALA A 275 12.84 -5.29 -1.68
CA ALA A 275 13.67 -5.01 -0.51
C ALA A 275 13.47 -6.00 0.64
N MET A 276 12.50 -6.89 0.56
CA MET A 276 12.28 -7.97 1.54
C MET A 276 13.26 -9.12 1.28
N GLN A 277 14.52 -8.95 1.71
CA GLN A 277 15.58 -9.90 1.46
C GLN A 277 15.52 -11.05 2.47
N ASP A 278 15.34 -12.27 1.99
CA ASP A 278 15.27 -13.51 2.78
C ASP A 278 15.95 -14.65 2.04
N ASP A 279 17.04 -15.17 2.61
CA ASP A 279 17.81 -16.30 2.09
C ASP A 279 17.41 -17.65 2.73
N SER A 280 16.28 -17.68 3.45
CA SER A 280 15.75 -18.91 4.06
C SER A 280 15.19 -19.86 3.01
N GLU A 281 15.13 -21.15 3.32
CA GLU A 281 14.53 -22.18 2.44
C GLU A 281 13.08 -21.85 2.02
N LEU A 282 12.32 -21.25 2.93
CA LEU A 282 10.98 -20.70 2.66
C LEU A 282 11.03 -19.19 2.75
N HIS A 283 11.03 -18.52 1.60
CA HIS A 283 11.01 -17.06 1.55
C HIS A 283 9.79 -16.48 2.28
N ILE A 284 9.98 -15.39 3.01
CA ILE A 284 8.92 -14.76 3.82
C ILE A 284 7.66 -14.41 3.01
N LEU A 285 7.79 -13.99 1.75
CA LEU A 285 6.63 -13.73 0.87
C LEU A 285 5.79 -14.99 0.65
N ARG A 286 6.45 -16.12 0.41
CA ARG A 286 5.77 -17.42 0.24
C ARG A 286 5.13 -17.91 1.53
N GLU A 287 5.79 -17.71 2.68
CA GLU A 287 5.20 -18.03 3.98
C GLU A 287 3.99 -17.15 4.25
N LEU A 288 4.10 -15.86 4.01
CA LEU A 288 3.01 -14.90 4.19
C LEU A 288 1.80 -15.27 3.32
N ALA A 289 2.01 -15.58 2.04
CA ALA A 289 0.95 -16.01 1.14
C ALA A 289 0.24 -17.28 1.64
N ARG A 290 1.02 -18.30 2.06
CA ARG A 290 0.48 -19.53 2.65
C ARG A 290 -0.33 -19.27 3.92
N GLU A 291 0.18 -18.44 4.82
CA GLU A 291 -0.52 -18.07 6.05
C GLU A 291 -1.84 -17.34 5.76
N VAL A 292 -1.81 -16.38 4.86
CA VAL A 292 -2.99 -15.56 4.51
C VAL A 292 -4.05 -16.40 3.81
N HIS A 293 -3.69 -17.19 2.80
CA HIS A 293 -4.67 -18.02 2.08
C HIS A 293 -5.25 -19.15 2.95
N ALA A 294 -4.53 -19.55 4.00
CA ALA A 294 -5.02 -20.53 4.96
C ALA A 294 -5.97 -19.95 6.03
N LEU A 295 -6.15 -18.63 6.11
CA LEU A 295 -7.13 -18.02 7.03
C LEU A 295 -8.58 -18.32 6.63
N GLY A 296 -8.80 -18.71 5.37
CA GLY A 296 -10.13 -18.81 4.77
C GLY A 296 -10.63 -17.44 4.29
N GLY A 297 -11.74 -17.42 3.56
CA GLY A 297 -12.21 -16.18 2.92
C GLY A 297 -11.50 -15.89 1.60
N ARG A 298 -11.63 -14.66 1.10
CA ARG A 298 -11.05 -14.18 -0.17
C ARG A 298 -10.05 -13.07 0.09
N HIS A 299 -8.99 -13.41 0.82
CA HIS A 299 -7.90 -12.46 1.04
C HIS A 299 -7.00 -12.39 -0.17
N VAL A 300 -6.54 -11.20 -0.52
CA VAL A 300 -5.70 -10.90 -1.68
C VAL A 300 -4.40 -10.25 -1.22
N LEU A 301 -3.29 -10.72 -1.79
CA LEU A 301 -1.96 -10.16 -1.57
C LEU A 301 -1.40 -9.56 -2.86
N LEU A 302 -1.04 -8.28 -2.83
CA LEU A 302 -0.45 -7.56 -3.94
C LEU A 302 1.00 -7.18 -3.61
N ALA A 303 1.92 -7.43 -4.55
CA ALA A 303 3.29 -6.93 -4.44
C ALA A 303 3.41 -5.55 -5.09
N GLU A 304 4.13 -4.64 -4.45
CA GLU A 304 4.79 -3.56 -5.16
C GLU A 304 6.22 -4.01 -5.48
N ASP A 305 6.48 -4.20 -6.78
CA ASP A 305 7.75 -4.78 -7.23
C ASP A 305 8.12 -4.33 -8.64
N HIS A 306 9.19 -3.56 -8.75
CA HIS A 306 9.65 -3.00 -10.02
C HIS A 306 10.44 -4.00 -10.90
N ARG A 307 10.74 -5.20 -10.40
CA ARG A 307 11.60 -6.17 -11.09
C ARG A 307 10.91 -6.89 -12.26
N ASN A 308 9.57 -6.86 -12.35
CA ASN A 308 8.78 -7.60 -13.33
C ASN A 308 8.99 -9.13 -13.23
N GLU A 309 8.81 -9.68 -12.01
CA GLU A 309 9.05 -11.08 -11.70
C GLU A 309 7.74 -11.87 -11.58
N PRO A 310 7.38 -12.70 -12.58
CA PRO A 310 6.14 -13.47 -12.51
C PRO A 310 6.15 -14.55 -11.41
N SER A 311 7.33 -14.94 -10.93
CA SER A 311 7.51 -15.91 -9.84
C SER A 311 6.84 -15.45 -8.52
N LEU A 312 6.69 -14.16 -8.29
CA LEU A 312 5.95 -13.63 -7.14
C LEU A 312 4.51 -14.17 -7.09
N VAL A 313 3.88 -14.34 -8.26
CA VAL A 313 2.53 -14.90 -8.38
C VAL A 313 2.57 -16.40 -8.55
N THR A 314 3.40 -16.93 -9.48
CA THR A 314 3.36 -18.34 -9.87
C THR A 314 4.03 -19.28 -8.86
N GLU A 315 4.98 -18.77 -8.06
CA GLU A 315 5.76 -19.58 -7.13
C GLU A 315 5.57 -19.15 -5.67
N ASP A 316 5.59 -17.85 -5.40
CA ASP A 316 5.44 -17.31 -4.04
C ASP A 316 3.98 -17.22 -3.60
N GLY A 317 3.05 -17.23 -4.57
CA GLY A 317 1.62 -17.35 -4.31
C GLY A 317 0.94 -16.02 -3.98
N LEU A 318 1.54 -14.87 -4.37
CA LEU A 318 0.84 -13.60 -4.35
C LEU A 318 -0.22 -13.56 -5.47
N ASP A 319 -1.21 -12.68 -5.36
CA ASP A 319 -2.33 -12.63 -6.31
C ASP A 319 -2.09 -11.64 -7.46
N GLY A 320 -1.28 -10.61 -7.22
CA GLY A 320 -0.98 -9.60 -8.24
C GLY A 320 0.22 -8.73 -7.90
N ILE A 321 0.60 -7.91 -8.89
CA ILE A 321 1.79 -7.05 -8.87
C ILE A 321 1.39 -5.67 -9.35
N TRP A 322 1.81 -4.62 -8.65
CA TRP A 322 1.77 -3.25 -9.14
C TRP A 322 2.80 -3.09 -10.26
N VAL A 323 2.37 -2.62 -11.41
CA VAL A 323 3.20 -2.56 -12.61
C VAL A 323 3.60 -1.12 -12.91
N ASP A 324 4.85 -0.80 -12.65
CA ASP A 324 5.42 0.53 -12.90
C ASP A 324 5.49 0.85 -14.40
N ASP A 325 5.81 -0.13 -15.22
CA ASP A 325 6.06 0.06 -16.65
C ASP A 325 4.87 0.73 -17.37
N PHE A 326 3.62 0.39 -16.97
CA PHE A 326 2.44 0.98 -17.60
C PHE A 326 2.33 2.49 -17.34
N HIS A 327 2.42 2.91 -16.08
CA HIS A 327 2.31 4.34 -15.77
C HIS A 327 3.52 5.14 -16.23
N HIS A 328 4.73 4.54 -16.26
CA HIS A 328 5.92 5.19 -16.83
C HIS A 328 5.75 5.44 -18.32
N GLU A 329 5.30 4.43 -19.09
CA GLU A 329 5.03 4.62 -20.53
C GLU A 329 3.90 5.64 -20.79
N VAL A 330 2.83 5.63 -19.99
CA VAL A 330 1.77 6.65 -20.08
C VAL A 330 2.35 8.04 -19.83
N ARG A 331 3.15 8.20 -18.78
CA ARG A 331 3.73 9.49 -18.43
C ARG A 331 4.68 9.98 -19.53
N VAL A 332 5.65 9.16 -19.93
CA VAL A 332 6.59 9.53 -21.00
C VAL A 332 5.86 9.83 -22.30
N THR A 333 4.80 9.10 -22.63
CA THR A 333 3.95 9.38 -23.80
C THR A 333 3.34 10.78 -23.76
N LEU A 334 2.86 11.22 -22.59
CA LEU A 334 2.15 12.49 -22.47
C LEU A 334 3.06 13.69 -22.21
N THR A 335 4.18 13.48 -21.54
CA THR A 335 5.06 14.57 -21.08
C THR A 335 6.36 14.67 -21.88
N GLY A 336 6.82 13.58 -22.48
CA GLY A 336 8.15 13.48 -23.08
C GLY A 336 9.30 13.46 -22.07
N GLU A 337 9.02 13.30 -20.76
CA GLU A 337 10.06 13.23 -19.72
C GLU A 337 11.02 12.06 -19.94
N GLN A 338 12.33 12.31 -19.76
CA GLN A 338 13.40 11.34 -19.96
C GLN A 338 14.43 11.38 -18.82
N GLU A 339 14.17 12.12 -17.75
CA GLU A 339 15.09 12.24 -16.62
C GLU A 339 14.89 11.10 -15.60
N GLY A 340 15.96 10.74 -14.90
CA GLY A 340 15.94 9.66 -13.93
C GLY A 340 15.52 8.33 -14.55
N TYR A 341 14.66 7.58 -13.87
CA TYR A 341 14.17 6.27 -14.33
C TYR A 341 13.27 6.36 -15.59
N TYR A 342 12.72 7.54 -15.92
CA TYR A 342 11.95 7.72 -17.16
C TYR A 342 12.81 7.58 -18.41
N GLY A 343 14.13 7.73 -18.31
CA GLY A 343 15.08 7.47 -19.42
C GLY A 343 15.08 6.03 -19.92
N GLY A 344 14.51 5.09 -19.15
CA GLY A 344 14.30 3.70 -19.56
C GLY A 344 13.08 3.48 -20.44
N PHE A 345 12.20 4.48 -20.60
CA PHE A 345 10.94 4.39 -21.31
C PHE A 345 10.94 5.32 -22.52
N ARG A 346 10.30 4.89 -23.60
CA ARG A 346 10.32 5.65 -24.88
C ARG A 346 9.06 6.44 -25.13
N GLY A 347 7.95 5.99 -24.51
CA GLY A 347 6.63 6.55 -24.76
C GLY A 347 6.08 6.25 -26.17
N GLY A 348 4.85 6.68 -26.40
CA GLY A 348 4.17 6.55 -27.68
C GLY A 348 3.32 5.29 -27.81
N ALA A 349 2.56 5.26 -28.91
CA ALA A 349 1.53 4.23 -29.15
C ALA A 349 2.12 2.81 -29.22
N ALA A 350 3.31 2.65 -29.77
CA ALA A 350 3.94 1.33 -29.93
C ALA A 350 4.36 0.74 -28.57
N GLU A 351 4.95 1.55 -27.69
CA GLU A 351 5.40 1.09 -26.36
C GLU A 351 4.20 0.82 -25.45
N LEU A 352 3.18 1.68 -25.47
CA LEU A 352 1.91 1.40 -24.79
C LEU A 352 1.27 0.08 -25.26
N ALA A 353 1.27 -0.17 -26.56
CA ALA A 353 0.75 -1.43 -27.12
C ALA A 353 1.57 -2.64 -26.64
N ASN A 354 2.89 -2.52 -26.52
CA ASN A 354 3.77 -3.56 -25.99
C ASN A 354 3.42 -3.91 -24.55
N VAL A 355 3.34 -2.90 -23.67
CA VAL A 355 2.97 -3.10 -22.26
C VAL A 355 1.58 -3.75 -22.15
N ILE A 356 0.60 -3.28 -22.90
CA ILE A 356 -0.77 -3.83 -22.87
C ILE A 356 -0.79 -5.31 -23.28
N ASN A 357 -0.05 -5.68 -24.33
CA ASN A 357 -0.02 -7.06 -24.83
C ASN A 357 0.77 -8.00 -23.90
N ARG A 358 1.86 -7.53 -23.29
CA ARG A 358 2.79 -8.36 -22.50
C ARG A 358 2.48 -8.34 -21.01
N GLY A 359 1.90 -7.26 -20.48
CA GLY A 359 1.67 -7.01 -19.07
C GLY A 359 2.65 -5.99 -18.47
N TRP A 360 3.88 -5.96 -18.98
CA TRP A 360 4.93 -4.96 -18.70
C TRP A 360 5.88 -4.78 -19.88
N GLN A 361 6.79 -3.80 -19.80
CA GLN A 361 7.71 -3.45 -20.89
C GLN A 361 8.93 -4.37 -20.92
N TYR A 362 9.51 -4.64 -19.74
CA TYR A 362 10.76 -5.37 -19.62
C TYR A 362 10.53 -6.86 -19.34
N GLU A 363 11.01 -7.71 -20.26
CA GLU A 363 10.92 -9.18 -20.23
C GLU A 363 12.31 -9.81 -20.43
N GLY A 364 13.36 -9.23 -19.81
CA GLY A 364 14.75 -9.64 -19.94
C GLY A 364 15.63 -8.68 -20.77
N GLN A 365 15.07 -7.55 -21.21
CA GLN A 365 15.86 -6.54 -21.89
C GLN A 365 16.84 -5.87 -20.94
N PHE A 366 17.92 -5.33 -21.52
CA PHE A 366 18.94 -4.66 -20.76
C PHE A 366 18.45 -3.29 -20.25
N TRP A 367 18.52 -3.13 -18.94
CA TRP A 367 18.26 -1.87 -18.25
C TRP A 367 19.59 -1.17 -17.98
N ASN A 368 19.74 0.07 -18.45
CA ASN A 368 20.91 0.90 -18.20
C ASN A 368 20.43 2.34 -17.94
N VAL A 369 19.88 2.55 -16.75
CA VAL A 369 19.31 3.83 -16.32
C VAL A 369 19.72 4.06 -14.87
N THR A 370 19.95 5.30 -14.48
CA THR A 370 20.33 5.67 -13.11
C THR A 370 21.66 5.06 -12.62
N GLY A 371 22.52 4.59 -13.54
CA GLY A 371 23.80 3.97 -13.21
C GLY A 371 23.73 2.47 -12.86
N GLU A 372 22.56 1.87 -12.97
CA GLU A 372 22.37 0.43 -12.82
C GLU A 372 22.37 -0.27 -14.18
N GLU A 373 23.15 -1.34 -14.31
CA GLU A 373 23.24 -2.14 -15.52
C GLU A 373 22.87 -3.59 -15.22
N HIS A 374 21.67 -4.01 -15.62
CA HIS A 374 21.21 -5.39 -15.45
C HIS A 374 20.14 -5.77 -16.48
N GLN A 375 19.86 -7.05 -16.61
CA GLN A 375 18.66 -7.52 -17.31
C GLN A 375 17.46 -7.34 -16.39
N ARG A 376 16.37 -6.72 -16.89
CA ARG A 376 15.16 -6.46 -16.12
C ARG A 376 13.99 -7.28 -16.66
N GLY A 377 13.27 -7.92 -15.75
CA GLY A 377 12.03 -8.59 -16.02
C GLY A 377 12.15 -9.99 -16.63
N GLN A 378 11.02 -10.65 -16.66
CA GLN A 378 10.81 -11.94 -17.31
C GLN A 378 9.48 -11.93 -18.06
N PRO A 379 9.28 -12.82 -19.09
CA PRO A 379 8.00 -12.95 -19.77
C PRO A 379 6.87 -13.29 -18.81
N ALA A 380 5.74 -12.58 -18.95
CA ALA A 380 4.58 -12.71 -18.08
C ALA A 380 3.44 -13.54 -18.69
N ASP A 381 3.73 -14.47 -19.61
CA ASP A 381 2.72 -15.26 -20.32
C ASP A 381 1.89 -16.14 -19.39
N ALA A 382 2.44 -16.52 -18.24
CA ALA A 382 1.76 -17.33 -17.22
C ALA A 382 0.76 -16.54 -16.37
N LEU A 383 0.79 -15.19 -16.42
CA LEU A 383 -0.07 -14.35 -15.59
C LEU A 383 -1.36 -13.96 -16.34
N GLU A 384 -2.48 -14.02 -15.64
CA GLU A 384 -3.75 -13.50 -16.13
C GLU A 384 -3.81 -11.97 -16.00
N ALA A 385 -4.69 -11.31 -16.78
CA ALA A 385 -4.79 -9.85 -16.77
C ALA A 385 -5.03 -9.23 -15.38
N PRO A 386 -5.88 -9.78 -14.51
CA PRO A 386 -6.11 -9.20 -13.19
C PRO A 386 -4.88 -9.18 -12.27
N SER A 387 -3.88 -10.04 -12.49
CA SER A 387 -2.66 -10.04 -11.69
C SER A 387 -1.78 -8.81 -11.91
N PHE A 388 -2.03 -8.02 -12.96
CA PHE A 388 -1.36 -6.74 -13.20
C PHE A 388 -2.22 -5.60 -12.66
N VAL A 389 -1.75 -4.92 -11.63
CA VAL A 389 -2.40 -3.70 -11.12
C VAL A 389 -1.80 -2.51 -11.85
N TYR A 390 -2.63 -1.84 -12.65
CA TYR A 390 -2.27 -0.67 -13.45
C TYR A 390 -2.80 0.61 -12.83
N CYS A 391 -2.02 1.66 -12.88
CA CYS A 391 -2.46 3.03 -12.58
C CYS A 391 -1.92 4.00 -13.65
N ILE A 392 -2.42 5.22 -13.69
CA ILE A 392 -1.79 6.33 -14.42
C ILE A 392 -1.10 7.29 -13.46
N GLN A 393 -1.44 7.21 -12.20
CA GLN A 393 -0.78 7.86 -11.05
C GLN A 393 -1.21 7.13 -9.76
N ASN A 394 -0.34 7.13 -8.78
CA ASN A 394 -0.56 6.69 -7.41
C ASN A 394 0.11 7.69 -6.46
N HIS A 395 0.19 7.40 -5.16
CA HIS A 395 0.84 8.29 -4.20
C HIS A 395 2.31 8.57 -4.57
N ASP A 396 3.08 7.55 -5.03
CA ASP A 396 4.48 7.70 -5.42
C ASP A 396 4.64 8.53 -6.70
N GLN A 397 3.83 8.26 -7.73
CA GLN A 397 3.92 8.94 -9.02
C GLN A 397 3.57 10.42 -8.95
N VAL A 398 2.72 10.80 -7.99
CA VAL A 398 2.41 12.20 -7.69
C VAL A 398 3.38 12.77 -6.66
N GLY A 399 3.57 12.07 -5.55
CA GLY A 399 4.24 12.62 -4.38
C GLY A 399 5.76 12.65 -4.47
N ASN A 400 6.38 11.79 -5.28
CA ASN A 400 7.81 11.85 -5.56
C ASN A 400 8.21 12.94 -6.56
N ARG A 401 7.25 13.71 -7.05
CA ARG A 401 7.51 14.93 -7.81
C ARG A 401 7.82 16.10 -6.86
N ALA A 402 8.65 17.02 -7.32
CA ALA A 402 9.13 18.13 -6.50
C ALA A 402 8.00 18.95 -5.84
N LEU A 403 6.91 19.19 -6.58
CA LEU A 403 5.75 19.96 -6.12
C LEU A 403 4.55 19.08 -5.77
N GLY A 404 4.65 17.76 -5.93
CA GLY A 404 3.51 16.86 -5.79
C GLY A 404 2.44 17.07 -6.85
N ASP A 405 2.84 17.52 -8.05
CA ASP A 405 1.94 17.84 -9.15
C ASP A 405 1.39 16.57 -9.82
N ARG A 406 0.10 16.62 -10.14
CA ARG A 406 -0.61 15.52 -10.78
C ARG A 406 -0.34 15.50 -12.29
N LEU A 407 -0.56 14.35 -12.94
CA LEU A 407 -0.29 14.17 -14.37
C LEU A 407 -0.92 15.27 -15.25
N HIS A 408 -2.16 15.69 -14.97
CA HIS A 408 -2.85 16.75 -15.72
C HIS A 408 -2.36 18.17 -15.41
N GLN A 409 -1.55 18.35 -14.38
CA GLN A 409 -0.95 19.63 -14.00
C GLN A 409 0.44 19.81 -14.62
N THR A 410 0.99 18.76 -15.22
CA THR A 410 2.29 18.82 -15.90
C THR A 410 2.17 19.65 -17.18
N ASP A 411 3.13 20.55 -17.39
CA ASP A 411 3.18 21.39 -18.59
C ASP A 411 3.08 20.56 -19.88
N GLY A 412 2.23 21.00 -20.80
CA GLY A 412 2.01 20.32 -22.09
C GLY A 412 0.93 19.23 -22.04
N VAL A 413 0.52 18.74 -20.88
CA VAL A 413 -0.55 17.73 -20.76
C VAL A 413 -1.93 18.40 -20.73
N THR A 414 -2.75 18.11 -21.71
CA THR A 414 -4.13 18.60 -21.78
C THR A 414 -5.09 17.71 -20.97
N LEU A 415 -6.22 18.27 -20.53
CA LEU A 415 -7.28 17.44 -19.90
C LEU A 415 -7.86 16.38 -20.85
N ALA A 416 -7.77 16.58 -22.16
CA ALA A 416 -8.20 15.58 -23.13
C ALA A 416 -7.27 14.36 -23.12
N GLU A 417 -5.97 14.57 -23.10
CA GLU A 417 -4.96 13.50 -23.00
C GLU A 417 -5.05 12.78 -21.65
N TYR A 418 -5.18 13.52 -20.56
CA TYR A 418 -5.40 12.95 -19.24
C TYR A 418 -6.64 12.04 -19.18
N ARG A 419 -7.77 12.49 -19.76
CA ARG A 419 -8.99 11.69 -19.89
C ARG A 419 -8.81 10.49 -20.82
N GLY A 420 -7.97 10.63 -21.86
CA GLY A 420 -7.55 9.53 -22.74
C GLY A 420 -6.83 8.43 -21.97
N ALA A 421 -5.85 8.81 -21.15
CA ALA A 421 -5.12 7.88 -20.27
C ALA A 421 -6.04 7.18 -19.26
N GLY A 422 -6.95 7.94 -18.61
CA GLY A 422 -7.97 7.36 -17.72
C GLY A 422 -8.94 6.42 -18.44
N THR A 423 -9.28 6.73 -19.70
CA THR A 423 -10.11 5.85 -20.55
C THR A 423 -9.38 4.55 -20.87
N LEU A 424 -8.10 4.64 -21.23
CA LEU A 424 -7.26 3.46 -21.47
C LEU A 424 -7.21 2.59 -20.21
N LEU A 425 -6.81 3.14 -19.07
CA LEU A 425 -6.71 2.44 -17.79
C LEU A 425 -8.00 1.66 -17.46
N LEU A 426 -9.14 2.35 -17.50
CA LEU A 426 -10.42 1.79 -17.01
C LEU A 426 -11.09 0.84 -17.98
N THR A 427 -10.67 0.79 -19.25
CA THR A 427 -11.19 -0.16 -20.23
C THR A 427 -10.36 -1.42 -20.38
N LEU A 428 -9.08 -1.42 -19.98
CA LEU A 428 -8.21 -2.59 -20.05
C LEU A 428 -8.68 -3.70 -19.05
N PRO A 429 -8.42 -4.99 -19.34
CA PRO A 429 -8.81 -6.09 -18.46
C PRO A 429 -7.96 -6.18 -17.17
N MET A 430 -6.80 -5.55 -17.13
CA MET A 430 -5.93 -5.43 -15.95
C MET A 430 -6.67 -4.76 -14.79
N THR A 431 -6.26 -5.02 -13.58
CA THR A 431 -6.86 -4.43 -12.37
C THR A 431 -6.48 -2.95 -12.27
N PRO A 432 -7.45 -2.01 -12.32
CA PRO A 432 -7.13 -0.58 -12.27
C PRO A 432 -7.03 -0.08 -10.84
N LEU A 433 -6.11 0.87 -10.63
CA LEU A 433 -6.01 1.68 -9.44
C LEU A 433 -6.17 3.15 -9.80
N ILE A 434 -7.03 3.85 -9.06
CA ILE A 434 -7.29 5.28 -9.14
C ILE A 434 -6.78 5.92 -7.85
N PHE A 435 -5.93 6.93 -7.97
CA PHE A 435 -5.47 7.69 -6.80
C PHE A 435 -6.48 8.78 -6.42
N GLN A 436 -6.64 9.05 -5.13
CA GLN A 436 -7.59 10.04 -4.60
C GLN A 436 -7.58 11.37 -5.39
N GLY A 437 -8.75 11.80 -5.84
CA GLY A 437 -8.94 13.03 -6.63
C GLY A 437 -8.59 12.88 -8.12
N GLN A 438 -8.10 11.72 -8.57
CA GLN A 438 -7.81 11.47 -9.99
C GLN A 438 -9.07 11.54 -10.84
N GLU A 439 -10.19 11.04 -10.35
CA GLU A 439 -11.44 10.88 -11.07
C GLU A 439 -12.13 12.20 -11.43
N TRP A 440 -11.75 13.30 -10.77
CA TRP A 440 -12.21 14.64 -11.18
C TRP A 440 -11.07 15.56 -11.62
N ALA A 441 -9.84 15.05 -11.75
CA ALA A 441 -8.65 15.86 -12.02
C ALA A 441 -8.47 16.96 -10.95
N ALA A 442 -8.33 16.55 -9.68
CA ALA A 442 -8.22 17.45 -8.53
C ALA A 442 -7.11 18.49 -8.73
N GLY A 443 -7.39 19.75 -8.42
CA GLY A 443 -6.40 20.82 -8.42
C GLY A 443 -5.40 20.73 -7.26
N THR A 444 -5.73 19.95 -6.24
CA THR A 444 -4.92 19.74 -5.04
C THR A 444 -3.69 18.89 -5.35
N PRO A 445 -2.46 19.33 -5.05
CA PRO A 445 -1.25 18.52 -5.18
C PRO A 445 -1.20 17.42 -4.12
N PHE A 446 -0.20 16.52 -4.22
CA PHE A 446 0.09 15.55 -3.17
C PHE A 446 1.61 15.44 -2.98
N PRO A 447 2.27 16.47 -2.40
CA PRO A 447 3.72 16.42 -2.15
C PRO A 447 4.07 15.42 -1.05
N PHE A 448 5.33 14.99 -1.01
CA PHE A 448 5.84 14.25 0.15
C PHE A 448 5.83 15.13 1.40
N PHE A 449 5.32 14.59 2.50
CA PHE A 449 5.32 15.24 3.82
C PHE A 449 5.56 14.22 4.94
N SER A 450 6.20 14.69 6.00
CA SER A 450 6.45 13.95 7.24
C SER A 450 6.48 14.92 8.43
N ASP A 451 6.65 14.42 9.65
CA ASP A 451 6.66 15.23 10.87
C ASP A 451 7.75 14.75 11.82
N HIS A 452 8.97 14.65 11.31
CA HIS A 452 10.13 14.34 12.12
C HIS A 452 10.64 15.60 12.83
N HIS A 453 11.15 15.44 14.05
CA HIS A 453 11.64 16.53 14.84
C HIS A 453 13.18 16.57 14.91
N GLY A 454 13.73 17.74 15.30
CA GLY A 454 15.15 17.92 15.56
C GLY A 454 16.04 17.67 14.32
N GLU A 455 17.15 16.98 14.51
CA GLU A 455 18.15 16.72 13.47
C GLU A 455 17.59 15.84 12.33
N LEU A 456 16.77 14.85 12.66
CA LEU A 456 16.17 13.97 11.65
C LEU A 456 15.29 14.76 10.68
N GLY A 457 14.42 15.65 11.18
CA GLY A 457 13.60 16.50 10.32
C GLY A 457 14.43 17.38 9.38
N GLN A 458 15.54 17.94 9.87
CA GLN A 458 16.48 18.71 9.04
C GLN A 458 17.11 17.85 7.94
N LEU A 459 17.58 16.65 8.28
CA LEU A 459 18.17 15.70 7.33
C LEU A 459 17.18 15.29 6.23
N VAL A 460 15.93 15.06 6.57
CA VAL A 460 14.86 14.73 5.59
C VAL A 460 14.61 15.92 4.66
N SER A 461 14.47 17.14 5.19
CA SER A 461 14.29 18.34 4.38
C SER A 461 15.49 18.61 3.44
N GLU A 462 16.71 18.43 3.92
CA GLU A 462 17.93 18.55 3.12
C GLU A 462 18.05 17.44 2.06
N GLY A 463 17.66 16.22 2.44
CA GLY A 463 17.64 15.05 1.54
C GLY A 463 16.72 15.31 0.35
N ARG A 464 15.52 15.79 0.63
CA ARG A 464 14.52 16.10 -0.41
C ARG A 464 15.00 17.18 -1.37
N ARG A 465 15.63 18.26 -0.87
CA ARG A 465 16.20 19.30 -1.73
C ARG A 465 17.35 18.77 -2.60
N ARG A 466 18.21 17.87 -2.06
CA ARG A 466 19.31 17.25 -2.83
C ARG A 466 18.79 16.32 -3.93
N GLU A 467 17.74 15.58 -3.68
CA GLU A 467 17.12 14.68 -4.65
C GLU A 467 16.71 15.43 -5.93
N PHE A 468 16.12 16.63 -5.79
CA PHE A 468 15.67 17.42 -6.93
C PHE A 468 16.74 18.36 -7.53
N ALA A 469 17.88 18.51 -6.88
CA ALA A 469 18.98 19.33 -7.43
C ALA A 469 19.56 18.77 -8.75
N TYR A 470 19.27 17.50 -9.06
CA TYR A 470 19.68 16.85 -10.31
C TYR A 470 18.70 17.02 -11.47
N PHE A 471 17.49 17.51 -11.22
CA PHE A 471 16.48 17.72 -12.27
C PHE A 471 16.61 19.14 -12.82
N SER A 472 16.81 19.25 -14.16
CA SER A 472 17.07 20.52 -14.84
C SER A 472 15.93 21.55 -14.74
N SER A 473 14.75 21.10 -14.38
CA SER A 473 13.52 21.92 -14.28
C SER A 473 13.28 22.55 -12.91
N PHE A 474 14.12 22.24 -11.88
CA PHE A 474 13.87 22.72 -10.53
C PHE A 474 15.02 23.58 -10.01
N ASP A 475 14.68 24.79 -9.61
CA ASP A 475 15.51 25.65 -8.77
C ASP A 475 15.21 25.25 -7.30
N GLY A 476 16.16 24.63 -6.61
CA GLY A 476 15.98 23.99 -5.30
C GLY A 476 15.38 24.86 -4.18
N GLU A 477 15.15 26.18 -4.45
CA GLU A 477 14.53 27.11 -3.52
C GLU A 477 13.00 27.02 -3.45
N ASN A 478 12.34 26.37 -4.44
CA ASN A 478 10.87 26.33 -4.54
C ASN A 478 10.25 24.98 -4.16
N ILE A 479 11.01 24.03 -3.62
CA ILE A 479 10.50 22.71 -3.21
C ILE A 479 9.83 22.85 -1.84
N PRO A 480 8.56 22.42 -1.66
CA PRO A 480 7.90 22.44 -0.37
C PRO A 480 8.73 21.67 0.68
N ASP A 481 8.89 22.26 1.86
CA ASP A 481 9.56 21.57 2.97
C ASP A 481 8.64 20.43 3.47
N PRO A 482 9.06 19.17 3.42
CA PRO A 482 8.25 18.04 3.86
C PRO A 482 7.86 18.10 5.35
N GLN A 483 8.64 18.82 6.18
CA GLN A 483 8.34 19.00 7.62
C GLN A 483 7.35 20.13 7.88
N ALA A 484 7.07 20.99 6.90
CA ALA A 484 6.14 22.10 7.10
C ALA A 484 4.69 21.60 7.16
N GLU A 485 3.91 22.12 8.12
CA GLU A 485 2.48 21.79 8.24
C GLU A 485 1.71 22.22 6.99
N GLU A 486 2.08 23.33 6.37
CA GLU A 486 1.49 23.84 5.15
C GLU A 486 1.62 22.87 3.98
N THR A 487 2.71 22.11 3.91
CA THR A 487 2.92 21.08 2.88
C THR A 487 1.88 19.96 3.03
N PHE A 488 1.64 19.48 4.25
CA PHE A 488 0.57 18.53 4.54
C PHE A 488 -0.81 19.10 4.24
N LEU A 489 -1.09 20.34 4.71
CA LEU A 489 -2.40 20.98 4.53
C LEU A 489 -2.70 21.22 3.04
N SER A 490 -1.68 21.51 2.22
CA SER A 490 -1.85 21.70 0.77
C SER A 490 -2.29 20.42 0.05
N ALA A 491 -2.03 19.25 0.64
CA ALA A 491 -2.40 17.95 0.08
C ALA A 491 -3.86 17.54 0.39
N LYS A 492 -4.57 18.26 1.25
CA LYS A 492 -5.96 17.93 1.59
C LYS A 492 -6.88 18.22 0.41
N LEU A 493 -7.68 17.20 -0.01
CA LEU A 493 -8.57 17.32 -1.16
C LEU A 493 -9.62 18.41 -0.98
N ASP A 494 -9.82 19.22 -2.03
CA ASP A 494 -10.92 20.19 -2.11
C ASP A 494 -12.20 19.52 -2.67
N TRP A 495 -13.07 19.10 -1.78
CA TRP A 495 -14.34 18.48 -2.12
C TRP A 495 -15.39 19.46 -2.72
N SER A 496 -15.04 20.71 -2.94
CA SER A 496 -15.88 21.66 -3.66
C SER A 496 -15.71 21.58 -5.18
N GLU A 497 -14.65 20.91 -5.68
CA GLU A 497 -14.31 20.83 -7.09
C GLU A 497 -15.19 19.85 -7.90
N PRO A 498 -15.52 18.63 -7.41
CA PRO A 498 -16.12 17.56 -8.23
C PRO A 498 -17.38 17.94 -9.00
N GLU A 499 -18.13 18.93 -8.51
CA GLU A 499 -19.38 19.38 -9.13
C GLU A 499 -19.22 20.55 -10.12
N ARG A 500 -17.97 21.01 -10.35
CA ARG A 500 -17.71 22.24 -11.12
C ARG A 500 -17.00 21.97 -12.45
N GLY A 501 -17.50 22.61 -13.52
CA GLY A 501 -16.81 22.77 -14.81
C GLY A 501 -16.18 21.49 -15.38
N GLU A 502 -14.87 21.52 -15.60
CA GLU A 502 -14.12 20.39 -16.16
C GLU A 502 -13.95 19.24 -15.16
N HIS A 503 -13.94 19.51 -13.86
CA HIS A 503 -13.92 18.47 -12.82
C HIS A 503 -15.17 17.60 -12.89
N ALA A 504 -16.35 18.21 -12.98
CA ALA A 504 -17.61 17.48 -13.13
C ALA A 504 -17.66 16.64 -14.40
N ARG A 505 -17.10 17.15 -15.51
CA ARG A 505 -17.00 16.39 -16.78
C ARG A 505 -16.07 15.19 -16.65
N THR A 506 -14.93 15.35 -16.00
CA THR A 506 -13.98 14.27 -15.78
C THR A 506 -14.57 13.20 -14.86
N LEU A 507 -15.21 13.61 -13.77
CA LEU A 507 -15.91 12.70 -12.86
C LEU A 507 -17.02 11.90 -13.57
N ALA A 508 -17.81 12.56 -14.42
CA ALA A 508 -18.85 11.90 -15.19
C ALA A 508 -18.26 10.84 -16.17
N LEU A 509 -17.12 11.13 -16.77
CA LEU A 509 -16.37 10.18 -17.60
C LEU A 509 -15.94 8.94 -16.80
N TYR A 510 -15.27 9.14 -15.65
CA TYR A 510 -14.80 8.04 -14.80
C TYR A 510 -15.95 7.16 -14.32
N ARG A 511 -17.06 7.74 -13.85
CA ARG A 511 -18.28 7.00 -13.50
C ARG A 511 -18.79 6.15 -14.67
N ARG A 512 -18.82 6.73 -15.87
CA ARG A 512 -19.26 6.02 -17.07
C ARG A 512 -18.32 4.86 -17.42
N LEU A 513 -17.01 5.08 -17.33
CA LEU A 513 -16.00 4.05 -17.63
C LEU A 513 -16.03 2.89 -16.63
N LEU A 514 -16.11 3.17 -15.34
CA LEU A 514 -16.25 2.15 -14.30
C LEU A 514 -17.56 1.36 -14.47
N HIS A 515 -18.65 2.03 -14.83
CA HIS A 515 -19.91 1.35 -15.18
C HIS A 515 -19.75 0.43 -16.40
N LEU A 516 -19.11 0.91 -17.48
CA LEU A 516 -18.84 0.09 -18.67
C LEU A 516 -17.94 -1.10 -18.34
N ARG A 517 -16.85 -0.87 -17.58
CA ARG A 517 -15.95 -1.92 -17.12
C ARG A 517 -16.69 -3.06 -16.44
N ARG A 518 -17.73 -2.75 -15.66
CA ARG A 518 -18.49 -3.74 -14.86
C ARG A 518 -19.62 -4.40 -15.66
N HIS A 519 -20.28 -3.66 -16.56
CA HIS A 519 -21.57 -4.07 -17.14
C HIS A 519 -21.55 -4.27 -18.65
N ASP A 520 -20.54 -3.76 -19.40
CA ASP A 520 -20.43 -4.03 -20.81
C ASP A 520 -20.00 -5.50 -21.01
N PRO A 521 -20.75 -6.30 -21.82
CA PRO A 521 -20.51 -7.74 -21.92
C PRO A 521 -19.15 -8.11 -22.53
N VAL A 522 -18.48 -7.17 -23.17
CA VAL A 522 -17.14 -7.34 -23.74
C VAL A 522 -16.08 -6.86 -22.77
N LEU A 523 -16.23 -5.63 -22.24
CA LEU A 523 -15.22 -5.02 -21.35
C LEU A 523 -15.19 -5.65 -19.94
N CYS A 524 -16.23 -6.38 -19.54
CA CYS A 524 -16.20 -7.10 -18.25
C CYS A 524 -15.39 -8.41 -18.31
N GLN A 525 -14.93 -8.83 -19.51
CA GLN A 525 -14.06 -10.00 -19.65
C GLN A 525 -12.62 -9.66 -19.18
N ARG A 526 -12.06 -10.51 -18.35
CA ARG A 526 -10.76 -10.26 -17.67
C ARG A 526 -9.63 -11.15 -18.20
N SER A 527 -9.75 -11.73 -19.38
CA SER A 527 -8.71 -12.58 -19.96
C SER A 527 -7.93 -11.84 -21.04
N ARG A 528 -6.60 -11.95 -20.99
CA ARG A 528 -5.67 -11.41 -22.00
C ARG A 528 -5.87 -12.02 -23.39
N GLN A 529 -6.38 -13.24 -23.47
CA GLN A 529 -6.64 -13.92 -24.75
C GLN A 529 -7.60 -13.16 -25.68
N PHE A 530 -8.43 -12.28 -25.12
CA PHE A 530 -9.39 -11.48 -25.87
C PHE A 530 -8.86 -10.10 -26.25
N LEU A 531 -7.64 -9.76 -25.80
CA LEU A 531 -7.06 -8.44 -25.94
C LEU A 531 -5.98 -8.46 -27.02
N SER A 532 -5.95 -7.40 -27.81
CA SER A 532 -4.81 -7.07 -28.67
C SER A 532 -4.66 -5.56 -28.77
N ALA A 533 -3.43 -5.08 -28.79
CA ALA A 533 -3.12 -3.68 -28.97
C ALA A 533 -2.05 -3.50 -30.03
N GLY A 534 -2.03 -2.36 -30.68
CA GLY A 534 -1.03 -2.01 -31.66
C GLY A 534 -1.01 -0.52 -31.96
N SER A 535 -0.05 -0.10 -32.76
CA SER A 535 0.06 1.26 -33.25
C SER A 535 -0.05 1.31 -34.77
N ARG A 536 -0.42 2.47 -35.31
CA ARG A 536 -0.24 2.73 -36.74
C ARG A 536 1.22 2.98 -37.06
N GLU A 537 1.60 2.83 -38.35
CA GLU A 537 2.99 2.95 -38.82
C GLU A 537 3.65 4.30 -38.47
N ASP A 538 2.85 5.36 -38.33
CA ASP A 538 3.30 6.70 -37.91
C ASP A 538 3.58 6.81 -36.40
N GLY A 539 3.25 5.77 -35.61
CA GLY A 539 3.45 5.72 -34.16
C GLY A 539 2.57 6.68 -33.35
N GLN A 540 1.63 7.39 -33.98
CA GLN A 540 0.82 8.41 -33.30
C GLN A 540 -0.58 7.92 -32.91
N VAL A 541 -0.96 6.72 -33.30
CA VAL A 541 -2.29 6.17 -33.01
C VAL A 541 -2.14 4.84 -32.30
N LEU A 542 -2.59 4.79 -31.08
CA LEU A 542 -2.79 3.54 -30.33
C LEU A 542 -4.18 2.99 -30.66
N TRP A 543 -4.26 1.71 -30.95
CA TRP A 543 -5.52 0.99 -30.94
C TRP A 543 -5.46 -0.17 -29.96
N VAL A 544 -6.59 -0.42 -29.28
CA VAL A 544 -6.79 -1.57 -28.40
C VAL A 544 -8.10 -2.23 -28.77
N GLN A 545 -8.08 -3.53 -28.98
CA GLN A 545 -9.24 -4.30 -29.45
C GLN A 545 -9.54 -5.47 -28.51
N TRP A 546 -10.79 -5.56 -28.14
CA TRP A 546 -11.36 -6.71 -27.42
C TRP A 546 -12.19 -7.52 -28.40
N ARG A 547 -11.87 -8.81 -28.55
CA ARG A 547 -12.64 -9.78 -29.34
C ARG A 547 -13.06 -10.93 -28.46
N THR A 548 -14.30 -10.90 -28.01
CA THR A 548 -14.89 -11.89 -27.08
C THR A 548 -16.05 -12.62 -27.75
N PRO A 549 -16.52 -13.75 -27.22
CA PRO A 549 -17.75 -14.39 -27.70
C PRO A 549 -18.99 -13.47 -27.65
N GLN A 550 -18.99 -12.45 -26.80
CA GLN A 550 -20.09 -11.49 -26.62
C GLN A 550 -20.03 -10.31 -27.59
N GLY A 551 -18.95 -10.18 -28.37
CA GLY A 551 -18.77 -9.12 -29.33
C GLY A 551 -17.39 -8.50 -29.36
N GLN A 552 -17.30 -7.34 -30.00
CA GLN A 552 -16.03 -6.61 -30.14
C GLN A 552 -16.17 -5.18 -29.66
N ARG A 553 -15.08 -4.67 -29.06
CA ARG A 553 -14.87 -3.25 -28.78
C ARG A 553 -13.50 -2.84 -29.33
N THR A 554 -13.41 -1.60 -29.79
CA THR A 554 -12.13 -1.01 -30.20
C THR A 554 -12.01 0.37 -29.58
N LEU A 555 -10.92 0.60 -28.86
CA LEU A 555 -10.48 1.92 -28.44
C LEU A 555 -9.44 2.39 -29.43
N VAL A 556 -9.56 3.63 -29.87
CA VAL A 556 -8.56 4.32 -30.68
C VAL A 556 -8.18 5.60 -29.95
N TRP A 557 -6.89 5.76 -29.69
CA TRP A 557 -6.35 6.95 -29.07
C TRP A 557 -5.36 7.62 -30.03
N ASN A 558 -5.75 8.79 -30.51
CA ASN A 558 -4.88 9.64 -31.33
C ASN A 558 -3.99 10.47 -30.40
N LEU A 559 -2.72 10.16 -30.36
CA LEU A 559 -1.68 10.87 -29.63
C LEU A 559 -1.05 12.01 -30.45
N GLY A 560 -1.38 12.07 -31.76
CA GLY A 560 -0.90 13.12 -32.65
C GLY A 560 -1.77 14.37 -32.64
N SER A 561 -1.23 15.47 -33.11
CA SER A 561 -1.92 16.77 -33.20
C SER A 561 -2.90 16.87 -34.42
N GLN A 562 -2.82 15.94 -35.38
CA GLN A 562 -3.66 15.98 -36.57
C GLN A 562 -4.89 15.07 -36.39
N PRO A 563 -6.08 15.51 -36.86
CA PRO A 563 -7.26 14.65 -36.90
C PRO A 563 -7.00 13.38 -37.73
N LEU A 564 -7.64 12.27 -37.34
CA LEU A 564 -7.61 11.04 -38.13
C LEU A 564 -8.67 11.13 -39.25
N ASP A 565 -8.23 11.03 -40.49
CA ASP A 565 -9.14 11.10 -41.66
C ASP A 565 -10.05 9.87 -41.78
N SER A 566 -9.60 8.72 -41.29
CA SER A 566 -10.39 7.48 -41.24
C SER A 566 -9.80 6.45 -40.28
N LEU A 567 -10.66 5.57 -39.76
CA LEU A 567 -10.27 4.37 -39.00
C LEU A 567 -10.00 3.16 -39.92
N GLY A 568 -9.84 3.40 -41.24
CA GLY A 568 -9.66 2.34 -42.23
C GLY A 568 -8.48 1.41 -41.90
N GLY A 569 -8.79 0.11 -41.80
CA GLY A 569 -7.81 -0.93 -41.51
C GLY A 569 -7.64 -1.32 -40.02
N LEU A 570 -8.45 -0.78 -39.10
CA LEU A 570 -8.52 -1.19 -37.71
C LEU A 570 -9.57 -2.27 -37.43
#